data_3ec02fef7b03e4cb665c2a18b8f47c2c
#
_entry.id   3ec02fef7b03e4cb665c2a18b8f47c2c
#
_cell.length_a   1.000
_cell.length_b   1.000
_cell.length_c   1.000
_cell.angle_alpha   90.00
_cell.angle_beta   90.00
_cell.angle_gamma   90.00
#
_symmetry.space_group_name_H-M   'P 1'
#
loop_
_entity.id
_entity.type
_entity.pdbx_description
1 polymer ?
#
loop_
_entity_poly.entity_id
_entity_poly.type
_entity_poly.pdbx_seq_one_letter_code
_entity_poly.pdbx_strand_id
1 'polypeptide(L)'
;ERAIEPLHLVLVEEPEAHLHVQVQQVFIRKAYDVLTNHKFIKENENYATQLVISTHSSHVARETDFADLRYFKRLSEGSESTIATSKVINLSDVFGKEDETDKFVTRYLQATHCDLFFADAVILVEGSAENMLLPHFIRNKYPKLYQRYISILSINGRHSHRLNPLIEKLCIPTLVI
;
A
#
# COMPACT_ATOMS: atom_id res chain seq x y z
N GLU A 1 -20.50 17.21 -30.93
CA GLU A 1 -19.27 16.58 -30.37
C GLU A 1 -18.64 17.59 -29.43
N ARG A 2 -18.48 17.25 -28.16
CA ARG A 2 -17.73 18.08 -27.22
C ARG A 2 -16.23 17.86 -27.48
N ALA A 3 -15.48 18.92 -27.62
CA ALA A 3 -14.04 18.87 -27.64
C ALA A 3 -13.56 18.27 -26.30
N ILE A 4 -12.65 17.30 -26.35
CA ILE A 4 -12.04 16.72 -25.15
C ILE A 4 -11.01 17.72 -24.66
N GLU A 5 -11.08 18.07 -23.38
CA GLU A 5 -10.07 18.92 -22.74
C GLU A 5 -8.70 18.24 -22.76
N PRO A 6 -7.59 18.98 -22.89
CA PRO A 6 -6.24 18.39 -22.98
C PRO A 6 -5.81 17.65 -21.72
N LEU A 7 -6.44 17.89 -20.58
CA LEU A 7 -6.22 17.16 -19.34
C LEU A 7 -7.44 16.30 -19.01
N HIS A 8 -7.25 14.98 -18.97
CA HIS A 8 -8.27 14.06 -18.53
C HIS A 8 -7.83 13.42 -17.21
N LEU A 9 -8.41 13.89 -16.10
CA LEU A 9 -8.13 13.41 -14.74
C LEU A 9 -9.37 12.69 -14.19
N VAL A 10 -9.20 11.44 -13.81
CA VAL A 10 -10.23 10.63 -13.16
C VAL A 10 -9.81 10.37 -11.72
N LEU A 11 -10.64 10.79 -10.77
CA LEU A 11 -10.44 10.56 -9.34
C LEU A 11 -11.48 9.54 -8.87
N VAL A 12 -11.04 8.48 -8.23
CA VAL A 12 -11.90 7.43 -7.68
C VAL A 12 -11.57 7.27 -6.20
N GLU A 13 -12.56 7.45 -5.34
CA GLU A 13 -12.41 7.31 -3.90
C GLU A 13 -12.99 5.96 -3.47
N GLU A 14 -12.20 5.19 -2.73
CA GLU A 14 -12.56 3.91 -2.09
C GLU A 14 -13.42 2.99 -2.98
N PRO A 15 -12.95 2.58 -4.16
CA PRO A 15 -13.73 1.73 -5.06
C PRO A 15 -14.14 0.38 -4.42
N GLU A 16 -13.43 -0.01 -3.38
CA GLU A 16 -13.70 -1.22 -2.59
C GLU A 16 -14.97 -1.16 -1.75
N ALA A 17 -15.49 0.02 -1.44
CA ALA A 17 -16.59 0.20 -0.46
C ALA A 17 -17.84 -0.65 -0.79
N HIS A 18 -18.07 -0.98 -2.06
CA HIS A 18 -19.23 -1.74 -2.52
C HIS A 18 -18.87 -2.94 -3.40
N LEU A 19 -17.60 -3.35 -3.44
CA LEU A 19 -17.12 -4.41 -4.32
C LEU A 19 -16.59 -5.60 -3.51
N HIS A 20 -16.95 -6.81 -3.94
CA HIS A 20 -16.29 -8.02 -3.46
C HIS A 20 -14.80 -8.02 -3.84
N VAL A 21 -13.97 -8.66 -3.02
CA VAL A 21 -12.50 -8.72 -3.17
C VAL A 21 -12.07 -9.09 -4.60
N GLN A 22 -12.69 -10.12 -5.20
CA GLN A 22 -12.37 -10.53 -6.56
C GLN A 22 -12.66 -9.44 -7.59
N VAL A 23 -13.73 -8.69 -7.37
CA VAL A 23 -14.12 -7.59 -8.26
C VAL A 23 -13.19 -6.39 -8.08
N GLN A 24 -12.73 -6.12 -6.85
CA GLN A 24 -11.73 -5.06 -6.59
C GLN A 24 -10.46 -5.28 -7.42
N GLN A 25 -9.92 -6.49 -7.42
CA GLN A 25 -8.73 -6.83 -8.19
C GLN A 25 -8.92 -6.68 -9.70
N VAL A 26 -10.06 -7.15 -10.23
CA VAL A 26 -10.37 -7.01 -11.66
C VAL A 26 -10.59 -5.55 -12.03
N PHE A 27 -11.24 -4.78 -11.15
CA PHE A 27 -11.49 -3.36 -11.37
C PHE A 27 -10.17 -2.60 -11.57
N ILE A 28 -9.22 -2.76 -10.65
CA ILE A 28 -7.94 -2.05 -10.71
C ILE A 28 -7.18 -2.39 -12.00
N ARG A 29 -7.08 -3.67 -12.35
CA ARG A 29 -6.38 -4.11 -13.57
C ARG A 29 -7.00 -3.54 -14.84
N LYS A 30 -8.31 -3.35 -14.85
CA LYS A 30 -9.05 -2.94 -16.06
C LYS A 30 -9.42 -1.47 -16.11
N ALA A 31 -9.47 -0.78 -14.98
CA ALA A 31 -9.93 0.61 -14.94
C ALA A 31 -9.06 1.51 -15.83
N TYR A 32 -7.75 1.39 -15.73
CA TYR A 32 -6.82 2.16 -16.54
C TYR A 32 -6.92 1.79 -18.02
N ASP A 33 -6.99 0.50 -18.33
CA ASP A 33 -7.12 0.02 -19.70
C ASP A 33 -8.40 0.53 -20.39
N VAL A 34 -9.52 0.53 -19.66
CA VAL A 34 -10.79 1.04 -20.19
C VAL A 34 -10.71 2.53 -20.47
N LEU A 35 -10.10 3.29 -19.57
CA LEU A 35 -9.96 4.73 -19.73
C LEU A 35 -9.02 5.10 -20.88
N THR A 36 -7.91 4.39 -21.02
CA THR A 36 -6.90 4.68 -22.07
C THR A 36 -7.28 4.10 -23.44
N ASN A 37 -8.08 3.05 -23.48
CA ASN A 37 -8.54 2.40 -24.72
C ASN A 37 -9.73 3.10 -25.37
N HIS A 38 -10.22 4.20 -24.81
CA HIS A 38 -11.31 4.93 -25.43
C HIS A 38 -10.87 5.47 -26.80
N LYS A 39 -11.73 5.30 -27.81
CA LYS A 39 -11.41 5.57 -29.22
C LYS A 39 -10.85 6.98 -29.45
N PHE A 40 -11.46 7.99 -28.81
CA PHE A 40 -11.02 9.40 -28.90
C PHE A 40 -9.64 9.66 -28.30
N ILE A 41 -9.25 8.90 -27.27
CA ILE A 41 -7.94 9.07 -26.62
C ILE A 41 -6.85 8.46 -27.51
N LYS A 42 -7.12 7.32 -28.14
CA LYS A 42 -6.17 6.66 -29.06
C LYS A 42 -5.91 7.44 -30.36
N GLU A 43 -6.89 8.19 -30.83
CA GLU A 43 -6.78 8.98 -32.05
C GLU A 43 -6.07 10.33 -31.84
N ASN A 44 -5.82 10.73 -30.58
CA ASN A 44 -5.18 11.98 -30.23
C ASN A 44 -4.01 11.74 -29.27
N GLU A 45 -2.80 11.63 -29.81
CA GLU A 45 -1.56 11.41 -29.04
C GLU A 45 -1.25 12.47 -27.96
N ASN A 46 -1.95 13.60 -28.01
CA ASN A 46 -1.77 14.71 -27.07
C ASN A 46 -2.60 14.58 -25.78
N TYR A 47 -3.45 13.57 -25.65
CA TYR A 47 -4.28 13.38 -24.47
C TYR A 47 -3.76 12.27 -23.58
N ALA A 48 -3.37 12.64 -22.38
CA ALA A 48 -3.00 11.67 -21.34
C ALA A 48 -4.12 11.57 -20.29
N THR A 49 -4.64 10.38 -20.08
CA THR A 49 -5.55 10.12 -18.97
C THR A 49 -4.76 9.81 -17.73
N GLN A 50 -5.00 10.57 -16.67
CA GLN A 50 -4.47 10.27 -15.34
C GLN A 50 -5.59 9.70 -14.46
N LEU A 51 -5.33 8.54 -13.87
CA LEU A 51 -6.21 7.91 -12.90
C LEU A 51 -5.58 7.98 -11.52
N VAL A 52 -6.29 8.55 -10.56
CA VAL A 52 -5.89 8.58 -9.14
C VAL A 52 -6.96 7.88 -8.33
N ILE A 53 -6.54 6.89 -7.53
CA ILE A 53 -7.43 6.07 -6.71
C ILE A 53 -6.99 6.19 -5.26
N SER A 54 -7.90 6.58 -4.35
CA SER A 54 -7.69 6.42 -2.92
C SER A 54 -8.29 5.09 -2.47
N THR A 55 -7.59 4.38 -1.57
CA THR A 55 -8.03 3.06 -1.11
C THR A 55 -7.53 2.75 0.30
N HIS A 56 -8.31 1.99 1.04
CA HIS A 56 -7.94 1.33 2.29
C HIS A 56 -7.84 -0.20 2.13
N SER A 57 -7.94 -0.71 0.90
CA SER A 57 -7.89 -2.14 0.61
C SER A 57 -6.48 -2.61 0.27
N SER A 58 -5.97 -3.58 1.03
CA SER A 58 -4.73 -4.27 0.71
C SER A 58 -4.81 -5.01 -0.64
N HIS A 59 -6.02 -5.41 -1.06
CA HIS A 59 -6.25 -6.08 -2.35
C HIS A 59 -6.09 -5.12 -3.53
N VAL A 60 -6.52 -3.87 -3.37
CA VAL A 60 -6.31 -2.81 -4.38
C VAL A 60 -4.83 -2.44 -4.45
N ALA A 61 -4.18 -2.21 -3.31
CA ALA A 61 -2.76 -1.87 -3.24
C ALA A 61 -1.87 -2.97 -3.86
N ARG A 62 -2.26 -4.24 -3.72
CA ARG A 62 -1.55 -5.39 -4.26
C ARG A 62 -1.53 -5.45 -5.79
N GLU A 63 -2.57 -4.96 -6.43
CA GLU A 63 -2.70 -4.99 -7.90
C GLU A 63 -2.06 -3.78 -8.59
N THR A 64 -1.54 -2.84 -7.80
CA THR A 64 -0.92 -1.61 -8.29
C THR A 64 0.60 -1.74 -8.26
N ASP A 65 1.29 -1.20 -9.25
CA ASP A 65 2.74 -1.15 -9.22
C ASP A 65 3.23 -0.32 -8.04
N PHE A 66 4.26 -0.83 -7.36
CA PHE A 66 4.80 -0.19 -6.16
C PHE A 66 5.27 1.25 -6.42
N ALA A 67 5.80 1.51 -7.60
CA ALA A 67 6.22 2.83 -8.04
C ALA A 67 5.07 3.85 -8.13
N ASP A 68 3.85 3.39 -8.35
CA ASP A 68 2.67 4.23 -8.48
C ASP A 68 1.98 4.51 -7.14
N LEU A 69 2.39 3.81 -6.07
CA LEU A 69 1.82 3.97 -4.75
C LEU A 69 2.30 5.25 -4.07
N ARG A 70 1.35 5.96 -3.47
CA ARG A 70 1.58 7.14 -2.62
C ARG A 70 0.95 6.87 -1.27
N TYR A 71 1.79 6.74 -0.24
CA TYR A 71 1.34 6.44 1.11
C TYR A 71 1.07 7.73 1.88
N PHE A 72 -0.16 7.86 2.38
CA PHE A 72 -0.59 9.00 3.17
C PHE A 72 -0.53 8.62 4.65
N LYS A 73 0.44 9.16 5.36
CA LYS A 73 0.59 8.96 6.80
C LYS A 73 0.01 10.14 7.56
N ARG A 74 -0.96 9.86 8.43
CA ARG A 74 -1.43 10.85 9.40
C ARG A 74 -0.36 11.06 10.47
N LEU A 75 0.01 12.31 10.68
CA LEU A 75 0.91 12.71 11.75
C LEU A 75 0.08 13.09 12.98
N SER A 76 0.59 12.69 14.15
CA SER A 76 -0.01 13.10 15.42
C SER A 76 0.08 14.62 15.57
N GLU A 77 -0.86 15.19 16.30
CA GLU A 77 -0.79 16.59 16.73
C GLU A 77 0.53 16.79 17.50
N GLY A 78 1.37 17.67 16.99
CA GLY A 78 2.61 18.06 17.67
C GLY A 78 2.31 19.09 18.77
N SER A 79 3.28 19.32 19.66
CA SER A 79 3.18 20.35 20.70
C SER A 79 2.92 21.77 20.16
N GLU A 80 3.14 22.00 18.88
CA GLU A 80 3.00 23.31 18.21
C GLU A 80 1.82 23.38 17.22
N SER A 81 1.13 22.28 16.94
CA SER A 81 0.02 22.27 15.97
C SER A 81 -1.19 21.51 16.53
N THR A 82 -2.31 22.23 16.60
CA THR A 82 -3.64 21.66 16.96
C THR A 82 -4.34 20.99 15.76
N ILE A 83 -3.74 21.06 14.58
CA ILE A 83 -4.34 20.52 13.36
C ILE A 83 -3.58 19.26 12.96
N ALA A 84 -4.31 18.16 12.82
CA ALA A 84 -3.75 16.91 12.28
C ALA A 84 -3.32 17.13 10.82
N THR A 85 -2.09 16.78 10.52
CA THR A 85 -1.51 16.89 9.17
C THR A 85 -1.23 15.51 8.61
N SER A 86 -1.12 15.43 7.29
CA SER A 86 -0.72 14.20 6.60
C SER A 86 0.59 14.41 5.85
N LYS A 87 1.47 13.41 5.91
CA LYS A 87 2.68 13.35 5.11
C LYS A 87 2.46 12.37 3.96
N VAL A 88 2.76 12.80 2.73
CA VAL A 88 2.76 11.92 1.56
C VAL A 88 4.15 11.33 1.37
N ILE A 89 4.22 10.01 1.27
CA ILE A 89 5.44 9.26 1.04
C ILE A 89 5.33 8.60 -0.33
N ASN A 90 6.24 8.95 -1.22
CA ASN A 90 6.37 8.31 -2.51
C ASN A 90 7.13 6.99 -2.34
N LEU A 91 6.49 5.86 -2.66
CA LEU A 91 7.12 4.56 -2.47
C LEU A 91 8.18 4.25 -3.53
N SER A 92 8.14 4.90 -4.69
CA SER A 92 9.22 4.78 -5.68
C SER A 92 10.58 5.30 -5.18
N ASP A 93 10.58 6.15 -4.14
CA ASP A 93 11.81 6.75 -3.59
C ASP A 93 12.40 5.95 -2.42
N VAL A 94 11.79 4.81 -2.08
CA VAL A 94 12.24 3.96 -0.96
C VAL A 94 13.48 3.18 -1.32
N PHE A 95 13.50 2.64 -2.52
CA PHE A 95 14.60 1.83 -3.05
C PHE A 95 15.24 2.54 -4.24
N GLY A 96 16.57 2.43 -4.38
CA GLY A 96 17.26 2.95 -5.55
C GLY A 96 16.80 2.24 -6.83
N LYS A 97 16.90 2.92 -7.97
CA LYS A 97 16.56 2.32 -9.26
C LYS A 97 17.46 1.08 -9.50
N GLU A 98 16.82 -0.06 -9.79
CA GLU A 98 17.46 -1.35 -10.14
C GLU A 98 18.09 -2.16 -9.00
N ASP A 99 17.74 -1.91 -7.73
CA ASP A 99 18.21 -2.76 -6.64
C ASP A 99 17.45 -4.10 -6.62
N GLU A 100 18.18 -5.21 -6.43
CA GLU A 100 17.60 -6.54 -6.19
C GLU A 100 16.69 -6.55 -4.94
N THR A 101 16.98 -5.68 -4.00
CA THR A 101 16.17 -5.46 -2.78
C THR A 101 14.79 -4.94 -3.11
N ASP A 102 14.68 -3.98 -4.04
CA ASP A 102 13.40 -3.45 -4.52
C ASP A 102 12.54 -4.56 -5.13
N LYS A 103 13.09 -5.34 -6.04
CA LYS A 103 12.40 -6.46 -6.67
C LYS A 103 11.93 -7.50 -5.65
N PHE A 104 12.75 -7.78 -4.64
CA PHE A 104 12.39 -8.72 -3.57
C PHE A 104 11.25 -8.17 -2.74
N VAL A 105 11.36 -6.93 -2.23
CA VAL A 105 10.35 -6.32 -1.36
C VAL A 105 9.03 -6.14 -2.09
N THR A 106 9.06 -5.66 -3.32
CA THR A 106 7.87 -5.50 -4.16
C THR A 106 7.15 -6.84 -4.33
N ARG A 107 7.85 -7.90 -4.73
CA ARG A 107 7.25 -9.24 -4.89
C ARG A 107 6.73 -9.80 -3.57
N TYR A 108 7.48 -9.60 -2.49
CA TYR A 108 7.10 -10.09 -1.17
C TYR A 108 5.82 -9.41 -0.66
N LEU A 109 5.74 -8.08 -0.78
CA LEU A 109 4.55 -7.33 -0.38
C LEU A 109 3.35 -7.65 -1.28
N GLN A 110 3.53 -7.65 -2.58
CA GLN A 110 2.46 -7.97 -3.54
C GLN A 110 1.94 -9.39 -3.37
N ALA A 111 2.79 -10.34 -2.98
CA ALA A 111 2.36 -11.72 -2.82
C ALA A 111 1.40 -11.91 -1.64
N THR A 112 1.69 -11.33 -0.46
CA THR A 112 0.98 -11.71 0.77
C THR A 112 0.80 -10.61 1.81
N HIS A 113 1.48 -9.46 1.71
CA HIS A 113 1.68 -8.57 2.86
C HIS A 113 1.38 -7.08 2.62
N CYS A 114 0.53 -6.74 1.66
CA CYS A 114 0.09 -5.36 1.45
C CYS A 114 -0.71 -4.76 2.63
N ASP A 115 -1.16 -5.59 3.56
CA ASP A 115 -1.76 -5.16 4.82
C ASP A 115 -0.82 -4.36 5.72
N LEU A 116 0.50 -4.50 5.53
CA LEU A 116 1.53 -3.67 6.15
C LEU A 116 1.22 -2.16 6.04
N PHE A 117 0.73 -1.71 4.88
CA PHE A 117 0.45 -0.30 4.65
C PHE A 117 -0.65 0.27 5.53
N PHE A 118 -1.49 -0.59 6.10
CA PHE A 118 -2.64 -0.21 6.91
C PHE A 118 -2.46 -0.53 8.39
N ALA A 119 -1.32 -1.13 8.76
CA ALA A 119 -1.06 -1.57 10.12
C ALA A 119 -0.65 -0.42 11.05
N ASP A 120 -1.11 -0.47 12.31
CA ASP A 120 -0.65 0.39 13.39
C ASP A 120 0.80 0.06 13.82
N ALA A 121 1.16 -1.22 13.72
CA ALA A 121 2.50 -1.73 14.02
C ALA A 121 2.78 -3.03 13.26
N VAL A 122 4.06 -3.36 13.14
CA VAL A 122 4.53 -4.56 12.45
C VAL A 122 5.37 -5.42 13.39
N ILE A 123 5.19 -6.74 13.31
CA ILE A 123 6.07 -7.70 13.94
C ILE A 123 6.70 -8.57 12.84
N LEU A 124 8.00 -8.51 12.73
CA LEU A 124 8.77 -9.35 11.83
C LEU A 124 9.20 -10.61 12.57
N VAL A 125 8.86 -11.78 12.05
CA VAL A 125 9.18 -13.07 12.65
C VAL A 125 9.98 -13.95 11.70
N GLU A 126 10.83 -14.82 12.25
CA GLU A 126 11.66 -15.71 11.42
C GLU A 126 10.85 -16.82 10.76
N GLY A 127 9.85 -17.36 11.45
CA GLY A 127 9.18 -18.56 10.99
C GLY A 127 7.68 -18.65 11.25
N SER A 128 7.13 -19.78 10.83
CA SER A 128 5.71 -20.06 10.95
C SER A 128 5.25 -20.30 12.40
N ALA A 129 6.14 -20.74 13.28
CA ALA A 129 5.80 -21.00 14.68
C ALA A 129 5.42 -19.69 15.40
N GLU A 130 6.26 -18.68 15.27
CA GLU A 130 6.01 -17.34 15.83
C GLU A 130 4.73 -16.74 15.23
N ASN A 131 4.56 -16.87 13.91
CA ASN A 131 3.39 -16.36 13.21
C ASN A 131 2.08 -16.99 13.72
N MET A 132 2.10 -18.28 14.11
CA MET A 132 0.94 -18.97 14.69
C MET A 132 0.73 -18.63 16.17
N LEU A 133 1.80 -18.50 16.96
CA LEU A 133 1.71 -18.33 18.40
C LEU A 133 1.46 -16.89 18.84
N LEU A 134 2.03 -15.91 18.16
CA LEU A 134 1.94 -14.50 18.54
C LEU A 134 0.50 -13.97 18.60
N PRO A 135 -0.39 -14.23 17.63
CA PRO A 135 -1.78 -13.81 17.73
C PRO A 135 -2.48 -14.34 18.97
N HIS A 136 -2.18 -15.61 19.34
CA HIS A 136 -2.72 -16.24 20.54
C HIS A 136 -2.24 -15.54 21.81
N PHE A 137 -0.95 -15.24 21.93
CA PHE A 137 -0.40 -14.54 23.08
C PHE A 137 -0.91 -13.10 23.17
N ILE A 138 -0.96 -12.38 22.06
CA ILE A 138 -1.48 -11.00 21.99
C ILE A 138 -2.93 -10.98 22.50
N ARG A 139 -3.76 -11.88 21.98
CA ARG A 139 -5.17 -11.97 22.37
C ARG A 139 -5.36 -12.25 23.86
N ASN A 140 -4.58 -13.19 24.42
CA ASN A 140 -4.83 -13.67 25.78
C ASN A 140 -4.13 -12.86 26.87
N LYS A 141 -3.00 -12.24 26.56
CA LYS A 141 -2.17 -11.56 27.57
C LYS A 141 -2.06 -10.04 27.38
N TYR A 142 -2.35 -9.53 26.20
CA TYR A 142 -2.15 -8.12 25.86
C TYR A 142 -3.39 -7.47 25.24
N PRO A 143 -4.49 -7.28 26.00
CA PRO A 143 -5.76 -6.82 25.43
C PRO A 143 -5.68 -5.42 24.79
N LYS A 144 -4.80 -4.54 25.28
CA LYS A 144 -4.57 -3.23 24.65
C LYS A 144 -3.90 -3.36 23.28
N LEU A 145 -3.00 -4.33 23.13
CA LEU A 145 -2.33 -4.59 21.86
C LEU A 145 -3.27 -5.29 20.87
N TYR A 146 -4.14 -6.17 21.39
CA TYR A 146 -5.15 -6.86 20.60
C TYR A 146 -6.17 -5.91 19.94
N GLN A 147 -6.35 -4.71 20.49
CA GLN A 147 -7.22 -3.68 19.91
C GLN A 147 -6.56 -2.87 18.79
N ARG A 148 -5.30 -3.14 18.48
CA ARG A 148 -4.55 -2.49 17.41
C ARG A 148 -4.44 -3.41 16.19
N TYR A 149 -4.40 -2.82 15.01
CA TYR A 149 -4.14 -3.58 13.80
C TYR A 149 -2.63 -3.84 13.65
N ILE A 150 -2.22 -5.06 14.00
CA ILE A 150 -0.82 -5.47 13.96
C ILE A 150 -0.65 -6.46 12.82
N SER A 151 0.24 -6.14 11.89
CA SER A 151 0.64 -7.05 10.83
C SER A 151 1.83 -7.89 11.28
N ILE A 152 1.71 -9.22 11.19
CA ILE A 152 2.79 -10.16 11.54
C ILE A 152 3.33 -10.75 10.24
N LEU A 153 4.60 -10.49 9.95
CA LEU A 153 5.24 -10.86 8.69
C LEU A 153 6.33 -11.92 8.92
N SER A 154 6.18 -13.08 8.29
CA SER A 154 7.20 -14.14 8.30
C SER A 154 8.25 -13.88 7.23
N ILE A 155 9.49 -13.58 7.61
CA ILE A 155 10.55 -13.18 6.70
C ILE A 155 11.42 -14.36 6.24
N ASN A 156 11.11 -15.58 6.70
CA ASN A 156 11.82 -16.80 6.33
C ASN A 156 13.36 -16.62 6.28
N GLY A 157 13.97 -16.35 7.44
CA GLY A 157 15.41 -16.23 7.56
C GLY A 157 15.94 -14.78 7.50
N ARG A 158 17.18 -14.61 7.05
CA ARG A 158 18.02 -13.39 7.18
C ARG A 158 17.58 -12.17 6.34
N HIS A 159 16.32 -12.07 5.90
CA HIS A 159 15.88 -11.03 4.97
C HIS A 159 15.19 -9.82 5.63
N SER A 160 15.13 -9.76 6.97
CA SER A 160 14.54 -8.62 7.71
C SER A 160 15.17 -7.28 7.32
N HIS A 161 16.50 -7.26 7.14
CA HIS A 161 17.23 -6.06 6.76
C HIS A 161 16.77 -5.45 5.42
N ARG A 162 16.19 -6.25 4.52
CA ARG A 162 15.68 -5.77 3.23
C ARG A 162 14.40 -4.96 3.36
N LEU A 163 13.62 -5.18 4.42
CA LEU A 163 12.39 -4.42 4.69
C LEU A 163 12.66 -3.13 5.49
N ASN A 164 13.83 -3.00 6.12
CA ASN A 164 14.16 -1.85 6.94
C ASN A 164 14.00 -0.50 6.21
N PRO A 165 14.48 -0.31 4.97
CA PRO A 165 14.33 0.96 4.27
C PRO A 165 12.86 1.37 4.09
N LEU A 166 11.99 0.41 3.80
CA LEU A 166 10.56 0.64 3.68
C LEU A 166 9.94 1.01 5.03
N ILE A 167 10.20 0.21 6.06
CA ILE A 167 9.65 0.39 7.40
C ILE A 167 10.05 1.75 7.98
N GLU A 168 11.32 2.12 7.84
CA GLU A 168 11.84 3.42 8.28
C GLU A 168 11.17 4.56 7.51
N LYS A 169 11.02 4.42 6.19
CA LYS A 169 10.36 5.44 5.36
C LYS A 169 8.89 5.62 5.73
N LEU A 170 8.19 4.51 5.99
CA LEU A 170 6.79 4.52 6.44
C LEU A 170 6.66 4.96 7.92
N CYS A 171 7.75 4.98 8.67
CA CYS A 171 7.78 5.26 10.11
C CYS A 171 6.76 4.41 10.89
N ILE A 172 6.64 3.12 10.58
CA ILE A 172 5.75 2.19 11.27
C ILE A 172 6.50 1.56 12.45
N PRO A 173 5.97 1.59 13.68
CA PRO A 173 6.56 0.89 14.82
C PRO A 173 6.76 -0.59 14.49
N THR A 174 7.99 -1.10 14.62
CA THR A 174 8.33 -2.46 14.20
C THR A 174 9.10 -3.18 15.29
N LEU A 175 8.69 -4.41 15.57
CA LEU A 175 9.39 -5.36 16.42
C LEU A 175 9.95 -6.49 15.55
N VAL A 176 11.20 -6.83 15.74
CA VAL A 176 11.86 -7.98 15.08
C VAL A 176 12.10 -9.03 16.15
N ILE A 177 11.68 -10.28 15.89
CA ILE A 177 11.81 -11.43 16.79
C ILE A 177 12.58 -12.52 16.05
#